data_d635550b6b06a1dbc7b4ce4a335b7b7a
#
_entry.id   d635550b6b06a1dbc7b4ce4a335b7b7a
#
_cell.length_a   1.000
_cell.length_b   1.000
_cell.length_c   1.000
_cell.angle_alpha   90.00
_cell.angle_beta   90.00
_cell.angle_gamma   90.00
#
_symmetry.space_group_name_H-M   'P 1'
#
loop_
_entity.id
_entity.type
_entity.pdbx_description
1 polymer ?
#
loop_
_entity_poly.entity_id
_entity_poly.type
_entity_poly.pdbx_seq_one_letter_code
_entity_poly.pdbx_strand_id
1 'polypeptide(L)'
;MITYNASDIIKRATQLADIENSDFISFSEKIALLNEAYQTIYQKGINKGNNSFVRYINTTNKVIQLPPDFYQLKAITLSHGKDVKVIMRRPANESFNVLSYDIINNTLQINGETTGGTICVEYFPTPVTLTFPNADKQLELENVLDMHKDIYLYKYNTDNDVIIRSLSDTEFSDTLLNSDYNGIAGNLIHMEDDYITFSDGVRQLLYNVNTGEIITTNNKVVIWKNMTLMLDGNELKLPSGLGIGETIDISLDSSNIAVLSLDKQHYVGQSYNSGLYIDGVHQEFAATKMFYHDDLVYLSNGTNYLSVYDFQTATAKNTLMDRSVISIADIDDNTGYGYLGLKMKRYALVSFYDDTQLNFPNNTYFVFMSYLLALAFKSKQGSDISQLAGLTEQAENTFYDTLTVDDWNSVRITNVY
;
A
#
# COMPACT_ATOMS: atom_id res chain seq x y z
N MET A 1 9.94 -17.17 4.77
CA MET A 1 9.58 -15.83 5.29
C MET A 1 8.14 -15.56 4.92
N ILE A 2 7.41 -14.91 5.80
CA ILE A 2 6.02 -14.52 5.60
C ILE A 2 5.99 -13.00 5.49
N THR A 3 5.34 -12.47 4.45
CA THR A 3 5.26 -11.03 4.20
C THR A 3 3.96 -10.47 4.77
N TYR A 4 4.04 -9.38 5.51
CA TYR A 4 2.92 -8.59 6.00
C TYR A 4 3.12 -7.13 5.65
N ASN A 5 2.03 -6.41 5.38
CA ASN A 5 2.07 -4.97 5.25
C ASN A 5 1.94 -4.28 6.62
N ALA A 6 2.49 -3.08 6.76
CA ALA A 6 2.33 -2.28 7.98
C ALA A 6 0.85 -2.05 8.32
N SER A 7 0.01 -1.84 7.30
CA SER A 7 -1.45 -1.72 7.45
C SER A 7 -2.12 -2.98 8.05
N ASP A 8 -1.61 -4.20 7.75
CA ASP A 8 -2.16 -5.45 8.32
C ASP A 8 -1.94 -5.51 9.83
N ILE A 9 -0.80 -5.00 10.30
CA ILE A 9 -0.46 -4.96 11.72
C ILE A 9 -1.36 -3.99 12.46
N ILE A 10 -1.57 -2.80 11.92
CA ILE A 10 -2.50 -1.80 12.46
C ILE A 10 -3.92 -2.36 12.51
N LYS A 11 -4.39 -2.97 11.43
CA LYS A 11 -5.71 -3.59 11.36
C LYS A 11 -5.89 -4.62 12.48
N ARG A 12 -4.93 -5.52 12.63
CA ARG A 12 -5.01 -6.54 13.68
C ARG A 12 -4.95 -5.93 15.07
N ALA A 13 -4.12 -4.92 15.28
CA ALA A 13 -4.01 -4.23 16.56
C ALA A 13 -5.29 -3.47 16.93
N THR A 14 -5.95 -2.79 15.99
CA THR A 14 -7.22 -2.10 16.22
C THR A 14 -8.35 -3.07 16.56
N GLN A 15 -8.38 -4.25 15.93
CA GLN A 15 -9.31 -5.33 16.28
C GLN A 15 -9.09 -5.86 17.70
N LEU A 16 -7.84 -6.14 18.07
CA LEU A 16 -7.48 -6.63 19.40
C LEU A 16 -7.78 -5.60 20.51
N ALA A 17 -7.66 -4.32 20.19
CA ALA A 17 -7.96 -3.22 21.11
C ALA A 17 -9.44 -2.83 21.16
N ASP A 18 -10.28 -3.38 20.25
CA ASP A 18 -11.70 -3.02 20.08
C ASP A 18 -11.91 -1.52 19.81
N ILE A 19 -11.12 -0.98 18.86
CA ILE A 19 -11.13 0.44 18.48
C ILE A 19 -11.29 0.66 16.98
N GLU A 20 -11.81 -0.31 16.25
CA GLU A 20 -11.92 -0.25 14.78
C GLU A 20 -12.66 0.99 14.26
N ASN A 21 -13.61 1.51 15.03
CA ASN A 21 -14.44 2.65 14.66
C ASN A 21 -14.10 3.93 15.45
N SER A 22 -12.94 3.98 16.11
CA SER A 22 -12.55 5.08 16.98
C SER A 22 -11.48 5.97 16.32
N ASP A 23 -11.77 7.27 16.24
CA ASP A 23 -10.80 8.30 15.84
C ASP A 23 -10.01 8.86 17.05
N PHE A 24 -10.05 8.18 18.19
CA PHE A 24 -9.42 8.65 19.42
C PHE A 24 -7.88 8.76 19.30
N ILE A 25 -7.26 7.86 18.54
CA ILE A 25 -5.82 7.88 18.29
C ILE A 25 -5.59 8.44 16.88
N SER A 26 -4.86 9.54 16.80
CA SER A 26 -4.53 10.17 15.51
C SER A 26 -3.68 9.23 14.64
N PHE A 27 -3.72 9.44 13.33
CA PHE A 27 -2.94 8.64 12.39
C PHE A 27 -1.41 8.73 12.68
N SER A 28 -0.89 9.94 12.85
CA SER A 28 0.53 10.15 13.18
C SER A 28 0.94 9.42 14.47
N GLU A 29 0.05 9.35 15.43
CA GLU A 29 0.26 8.60 16.67
C GLU A 29 0.22 7.09 16.44
N LYS A 30 -0.68 6.58 15.60
CA LYS A 30 -0.69 5.16 15.19
C LYS A 30 0.62 4.76 14.54
N ILE A 31 1.17 5.59 13.63
CA ILE A 31 2.48 5.36 13.00
C ILE A 31 3.62 5.37 14.03
N ALA A 32 3.63 6.35 14.94
CA ALA A 32 4.65 6.42 15.97
C ALA A 32 4.67 5.16 16.84
N LEU A 33 3.50 4.74 17.34
CA LEU A 33 3.36 3.53 18.16
C LEU A 33 3.69 2.25 17.38
N LEU A 34 3.35 2.19 16.08
CA LEU A 34 3.74 1.08 15.20
C LEU A 34 5.27 0.96 15.11
N ASN A 35 5.96 2.08 14.90
CA ASN A 35 7.42 2.09 14.81
C ASN A 35 8.08 1.75 16.15
N GLU A 36 7.53 2.19 17.27
CA GLU A 36 7.99 1.81 18.61
C GLU A 36 7.83 0.30 18.86
N ALA A 37 6.69 -0.28 18.49
CA ALA A 37 6.45 -1.71 18.58
C ALA A 37 7.44 -2.50 17.70
N TYR A 38 7.69 -2.06 16.47
CA TYR A 38 8.64 -2.69 15.56
C TYR A 38 10.07 -2.61 16.10
N GLN A 39 10.52 -1.44 16.56
CA GLN A 39 11.83 -1.28 17.18
C GLN A 39 12.01 -2.19 18.39
N THR A 40 10.97 -2.34 19.22
CA THR A 40 10.98 -3.22 20.39
C THR A 40 11.22 -4.68 19.98
N ILE A 41 10.50 -5.16 18.98
CA ILE A 41 10.63 -6.54 18.47
C ILE A 41 12.00 -6.74 17.81
N TYR A 42 12.42 -5.80 17.01
CA TYR A 42 13.72 -5.82 16.35
C TYR A 42 14.85 -5.92 17.37
N GLN A 43 14.82 -5.07 18.40
CA GLN A 43 15.82 -5.08 19.45
C GLN A 43 15.80 -6.36 20.29
N LYS A 44 14.60 -6.87 20.63
CA LYS A 44 14.44 -8.14 21.34
C LYS A 44 15.01 -9.32 20.52
N GLY A 45 14.77 -9.33 19.19
CA GLY A 45 15.33 -10.31 18.27
C GLY A 45 16.85 -10.28 18.23
N ILE A 46 17.46 -9.09 18.09
CA ILE A 46 18.91 -8.90 18.10
C ILE A 46 19.51 -9.38 19.41
N ASN A 47 18.96 -9.00 20.55
CA ASN A 47 19.48 -9.34 21.87
C ASN A 47 19.45 -10.86 22.15
N LYS A 48 18.57 -11.59 21.48
CA LYS A 48 18.51 -13.06 21.51
C LYS A 48 19.35 -13.75 20.44
N GLY A 49 20.11 -12.97 19.65
CA GLY A 49 21.00 -13.54 18.62
C GLY A 49 20.31 -13.98 17.33
N ASN A 50 19.10 -13.49 17.06
CA ASN A 50 18.35 -13.87 15.85
C ASN A 50 19.11 -13.50 14.58
N ASN A 51 19.35 -14.49 13.72
CA ASN A 51 20.08 -14.34 12.46
C ASN A 51 19.24 -13.81 11.29
N SER A 52 17.94 -13.72 11.44
CA SER A 52 17.01 -13.38 10.34
C SER A 52 17.19 -11.96 9.79
N PHE A 53 17.73 -11.06 10.61
CA PHE A 53 17.99 -9.67 10.22
C PHE A 53 19.46 -9.40 9.84
N VAL A 54 20.32 -10.44 9.87
CA VAL A 54 21.76 -10.26 9.62
C VAL A 54 22.02 -9.99 8.16
N ARG A 55 22.85 -9.00 7.89
CA ARG A 55 23.45 -8.73 6.57
C ARG A 55 24.93 -9.05 6.59
N TYR A 56 25.49 -9.32 5.39
CA TYR A 56 26.84 -9.80 5.21
C TYR A 56 27.61 -8.90 4.24
N ILE A 57 28.88 -8.59 4.61
CA ILE A 57 29.85 -7.97 3.71
C ILE A 57 31.00 -8.93 3.57
N ASN A 58 31.22 -9.46 2.37
CA ASN A 58 32.35 -10.32 2.07
C ASN A 58 33.43 -9.53 1.30
N THR A 59 34.67 -9.51 1.80
CA THR A 59 35.75 -8.74 1.21
C THR A 59 37.11 -9.34 1.56
N THR A 60 38.12 -8.96 0.80
CA THR A 60 39.54 -9.24 1.12
C THR A 60 40.28 -7.99 1.65
N ASN A 61 39.59 -6.84 1.67
CA ASN A 61 40.15 -5.59 2.12
C ASN A 61 40.19 -5.51 3.64
N LYS A 62 41.27 -5.03 4.20
CA LYS A 62 41.45 -4.80 5.64
C LYS A 62 40.74 -3.53 6.15
N VAL A 63 40.45 -2.59 5.25
CA VAL A 63 39.76 -1.35 5.55
C VAL A 63 38.42 -1.41 4.85
N ILE A 64 37.34 -1.42 5.63
CA ILE A 64 35.98 -1.65 5.17
C ILE A 64 35.12 -0.46 5.62
N GLN A 65 34.61 0.30 4.66
CA GLN A 65 33.62 1.33 4.95
C GLN A 65 32.30 0.64 5.36
N LEU A 66 31.80 0.95 6.55
CA LEU A 66 30.52 0.44 7.01
C LEU A 66 29.38 1.05 6.20
N PRO A 67 28.34 0.28 5.83
CA PRO A 67 27.24 0.77 5.02
C PRO A 67 26.39 1.79 5.79
N PRO A 68 25.62 2.66 5.10
CA PRO A 68 24.79 3.69 5.73
C PRO A 68 23.74 3.12 6.68
N ASP A 69 23.30 1.88 6.43
CA ASP A 69 22.31 1.17 7.24
C ASP A 69 22.93 0.36 8.39
N PHE A 70 24.24 0.49 8.63
CA PHE A 70 24.90 -0.22 9.73
C PHE A 70 24.34 0.25 11.09
N TYR A 71 23.78 -0.68 11.86
CA TYR A 71 23.28 -0.42 13.21
C TYR A 71 24.17 -1.05 14.28
N GLN A 72 24.41 -2.36 14.18
CA GLN A 72 25.17 -3.09 15.18
C GLN A 72 25.99 -4.21 14.54
N LEU A 73 27.28 -4.30 14.89
CA LEU A 73 28.11 -5.41 14.51
C LEU A 73 27.71 -6.68 15.25
N LYS A 74 27.56 -7.78 14.54
CA LYS A 74 27.32 -9.09 15.12
C LYS A 74 28.62 -9.90 15.27
N ALA A 75 29.34 -10.10 14.16
CA ALA A 75 30.58 -10.85 14.14
C ALA A 75 31.47 -10.43 12.97
N ILE A 76 32.76 -10.71 13.10
CA ILE A 76 33.70 -10.66 11.98
C ILE A 76 34.45 -11.98 11.95
N THR A 77 34.51 -12.60 10.79
CA THR A 77 35.22 -13.84 10.58
C THR A 77 36.23 -13.75 9.41
N LEU A 78 37.33 -14.45 9.51
CA LEU A 78 38.28 -14.65 8.43
C LEU A 78 38.27 -16.11 8.04
N SER A 79 37.95 -16.39 6.79
CA SER A 79 37.92 -17.77 6.26
C SER A 79 39.06 -18.02 5.27
N HIS A 80 39.75 -19.14 5.46
CA HIS A 80 40.76 -19.70 4.55
C HIS A 80 40.30 -21.10 4.13
N GLY A 81 39.53 -21.18 3.06
CA GLY A 81 38.90 -22.44 2.66
C GLY A 81 37.94 -22.97 3.73
N LYS A 82 38.28 -24.04 4.44
CA LYS A 82 37.45 -24.62 5.51
C LYS A 82 37.74 -24.05 6.90
N ASP A 83 38.85 -23.35 7.04
CA ASP A 83 39.24 -22.78 8.33
C ASP A 83 38.57 -21.40 8.52
N VAL A 84 37.84 -21.24 9.61
CA VAL A 84 37.16 -19.98 9.98
C VAL A 84 37.69 -19.53 11.34
N LYS A 85 38.17 -18.28 11.39
CA LYS A 85 38.65 -17.63 12.63
C LYS A 85 37.77 -16.43 12.94
N VAL A 86 37.31 -16.31 14.18
CA VAL A 86 36.62 -15.13 14.67
C VAL A 86 37.63 -14.03 14.98
N ILE A 87 37.38 -12.82 14.50
CA ILE A 87 38.23 -11.65 14.74
C ILE A 87 37.65 -10.87 15.91
N MET A 88 38.47 -10.70 16.94
CA MET A 88 38.04 -10.02 18.17
C MET A 88 38.38 -8.51 18.11
N ARG A 89 37.55 -7.68 18.76
CA ARG A 89 37.84 -6.27 18.90
C ARG A 89 39.03 -6.05 19.84
N ARG A 90 39.98 -5.21 19.40
CA ARG A 90 41.05 -4.70 20.26
C ARG A 90 41.37 -3.25 19.88
N PRO A 91 41.64 -2.38 20.85
CA PRO A 91 42.10 -1.02 20.54
C PRO A 91 43.38 -1.04 19.67
N ALA A 92 43.48 -0.08 18.77
CA ALA A 92 44.56 -0.02 17.78
C ALA A 92 45.97 0.00 18.41
N ASN A 93 46.11 0.55 19.61
CA ASN A 93 47.37 0.61 20.34
C ASN A 93 47.83 -0.71 21.02
N GLU A 94 46.95 -1.74 21.09
CA GLU A 94 47.21 -3.03 21.72
C GLU A 94 47.34 -4.18 20.69
N SER A 95 47.24 -3.89 19.38
CA SER A 95 46.99 -4.91 18.36
C SER A 95 48.20 -5.32 17.51
N PHE A 96 49.43 -5.05 17.96
CA PHE A 96 50.61 -5.43 17.19
C PHE A 96 50.66 -6.97 16.97
N ASN A 97 50.55 -7.38 15.68
CA ASN A 97 50.65 -8.76 15.18
C ASN A 97 49.54 -9.73 15.64
N VAL A 98 48.45 -9.26 16.21
CA VAL A 98 47.29 -10.10 16.52
C VAL A 98 46.13 -9.79 15.57
N LEU A 99 45.53 -10.84 15.02
CA LEU A 99 44.34 -10.69 14.19
C LEU A 99 43.19 -10.07 15.05
N SER A 100 42.88 -8.84 14.76
CA SER A 100 41.91 -8.04 15.55
C SER A 100 41.25 -7.00 14.67
N TYR A 101 40.18 -6.37 15.17
CA TYR A 101 39.57 -5.24 14.48
C TYR A 101 39.34 -4.06 15.44
N ASP A 102 39.19 -2.88 14.85
CA ASP A 102 38.66 -1.70 15.51
C ASP A 102 37.72 -0.94 14.55
N ILE A 103 36.84 -0.10 15.09
CA ILE A 103 35.92 0.74 14.33
C ILE A 103 36.24 2.19 14.65
N ILE A 104 36.67 2.95 13.66
CA ILE A 104 37.05 4.35 13.76
C ILE A 104 36.31 5.13 12.66
N ASN A 105 35.54 6.14 13.04
CA ASN A 105 34.83 7.01 12.08
C ASN A 105 34.07 6.27 11.00
N ASN A 106 33.20 5.33 11.39
CA ASN A 106 32.39 4.50 10.49
C ASN A 106 33.20 3.60 9.53
N THR A 107 34.46 3.36 9.85
CA THR A 107 35.35 2.49 9.10
C THR A 107 35.83 1.35 9.98
N LEU A 108 35.63 0.11 9.52
CA LEU A 108 36.13 -1.08 10.16
C LEU A 108 37.57 -1.32 9.67
N GLN A 109 38.51 -1.43 10.58
CA GLN A 109 39.93 -1.71 10.30
C GLN A 109 40.32 -3.06 10.87
N ILE A 110 40.87 -3.92 10.02
CA ILE A 110 41.39 -5.24 10.42
C ILE A 110 42.89 -5.16 10.56
N ASN A 111 43.41 -5.51 11.74
CA ASN A 111 44.83 -5.60 12.06
C ASN A 111 45.29 -7.07 11.97
N GLY A 112 46.57 -7.27 11.76
CA GLY A 112 47.15 -8.63 11.63
C GLY A 112 47.15 -9.16 10.22
N GLU A 113 47.50 -10.43 10.06
CA GLU A 113 47.65 -11.08 8.75
C GLU A 113 46.33 -11.69 8.29
N THR A 114 45.92 -11.35 7.05
CA THR A 114 44.70 -11.86 6.39
C THR A 114 44.99 -12.47 5.02
N THR A 115 46.27 -12.74 4.70
CA THR A 115 46.72 -13.13 3.37
C THR A 115 45.97 -14.35 2.87
N GLY A 116 45.30 -14.23 1.71
CA GLY A 116 44.57 -15.32 1.07
C GLY A 116 43.22 -15.67 1.69
N GLY A 117 42.79 -14.92 2.72
CA GLY A 117 41.51 -15.16 3.39
C GLY A 117 40.42 -14.20 2.91
N THR A 118 39.18 -14.61 3.07
CA THR A 118 37.97 -13.75 2.90
C THR A 118 37.46 -13.33 4.26
N ILE A 119 37.32 -12.01 4.45
CA ILE A 119 36.73 -11.42 5.64
C ILE A 119 35.23 -11.35 5.41
N CYS A 120 34.46 -11.91 6.35
CA CYS A 120 33.00 -11.77 6.40
C CYS A 120 32.63 -10.93 7.62
N VAL A 121 31.95 -9.80 7.37
CA VAL A 121 31.40 -8.93 8.40
C VAL A 121 29.90 -9.19 8.48
N GLU A 122 29.44 -9.66 9.62
CA GLU A 122 28.03 -9.87 9.93
C GLU A 122 27.53 -8.69 10.74
N TYR A 123 26.47 -8.05 10.30
CA TYR A 123 25.90 -6.89 11.01
C TYR A 123 24.38 -6.88 10.94
N PHE A 124 23.77 -6.21 11.91
CA PHE A 124 22.38 -5.87 11.91
C PHE A 124 22.19 -4.51 11.26
N PRO A 125 21.30 -4.36 10.26
CA PRO A 125 21.01 -3.06 9.66
C PRO A 125 20.11 -2.23 10.60
N THR A 126 20.01 -0.94 10.33
CA THR A 126 19.03 -0.05 10.96
C THR A 126 17.61 -0.55 10.63
N PRO A 127 16.70 -0.66 11.61
CA PRO A 127 15.32 -1.01 11.33
C PRO A 127 14.69 0.01 10.39
N VAL A 128 13.91 -0.45 9.42
CA VAL A 128 13.19 0.41 8.49
C VAL A 128 12.11 1.20 9.23
N THR A 129 11.82 2.42 8.75
CA THR A 129 10.65 3.16 9.22
C THR A 129 9.41 2.61 8.54
N LEU A 130 8.41 2.25 9.34
CA LEU A 130 7.15 1.71 8.85
C LEU A 130 6.20 2.85 8.54
N THR A 131 5.54 2.74 7.41
CA THR A 131 4.52 3.66 6.94
C THR A 131 3.36 2.86 6.34
N PHE A 132 2.19 3.46 6.22
CA PHE A 132 1.07 2.92 5.47
C PHE A 132 0.21 4.07 4.92
N PRO A 133 -0.67 3.83 3.91
CA PRO A 133 -1.44 4.88 3.26
C PRO A 133 -2.24 5.73 4.24
N ASN A 134 -2.17 7.02 4.08
CA ASN A 134 -2.74 8.01 4.99
C ASN A 134 -3.43 9.17 4.28
N ALA A 135 -4.51 9.64 4.86
CA ALA A 135 -5.27 10.81 4.40
C ALA A 135 -4.82 12.11 5.13
N ASP A 136 -3.53 12.44 5.07
CA ASP A 136 -2.95 13.56 5.84
C ASP A 136 -3.36 14.95 5.36
N LYS A 137 -3.59 15.10 4.06
CA LYS A 137 -3.95 16.39 3.47
C LYS A 137 -5.42 16.34 3.09
N GLN A 138 -6.26 16.95 3.90
CA GLN A 138 -7.66 17.11 3.56
C GLN A 138 -7.84 18.28 2.61
N LEU A 139 -8.52 18.04 1.51
CA LEU A 139 -9.05 19.04 0.64
C LEU A 139 -10.53 19.26 1.05
N GLU A 140 -10.83 20.36 1.72
CA GLU A 140 -12.21 20.69 2.10
C GLU A 140 -12.90 21.31 0.89
N LEU A 141 -13.62 20.50 0.13
CA LEU A 141 -14.53 20.95 -0.91
C LEU A 141 -15.97 20.81 -0.40
N GLU A 142 -16.66 21.92 -0.29
CA GLU A 142 -18.08 21.93 0.13
C GLU A 142 -19.00 21.63 -1.05
N ASN A 143 -20.10 20.92 -0.77
CA ASN A 143 -21.17 20.62 -1.74
C ASN A 143 -20.75 19.82 -2.98
N VAL A 144 -19.61 19.15 -2.96
CA VAL A 144 -19.14 18.31 -4.06
C VAL A 144 -20.01 17.06 -4.18
N LEU A 145 -20.50 16.78 -5.37
CA LEU A 145 -21.24 15.57 -5.69
C LEU A 145 -20.28 14.38 -5.88
N ASP A 146 -19.24 14.61 -6.67
CA ASP A 146 -18.22 13.62 -6.96
C ASP A 146 -16.94 14.29 -7.47
N MET A 147 -15.85 13.53 -7.52
CA MET A 147 -14.56 13.97 -8.03
C MET A 147 -13.88 12.83 -8.78
N HIS A 148 -13.18 13.17 -9.86
CA HIS A 148 -12.33 12.26 -10.60
C HIS A 148 -11.12 13.01 -11.15
N LYS A 149 -9.93 12.51 -10.89
CA LYS A 149 -8.67 13.23 -11.11
C LYS A 149 -8.76 14.63 -10.45
N ASP A 150 -8.39 15.65 -11.16
CA ASP A 150 -8.48 17.03 -10.68
C ASP A 150 -9.85 17.70 -10.96
N ILE A 151 -10.77 16.97 -11.58
CA ILE A 151 -12.11 17.48 -11.92
C ILE A 151 -13.07 17.13 -10.80
N TYR A 152 -13.85 18.10 -10.36
CA TYR A 152 -14.91 17.89 -9.38
C TYR A 152 -16.24 18.52 -9.80
N LEU A 153 -17.31 17.89 -9.33
CA LEU A 153 -18.68 18.23 -9.64
C LEU A 153 -19.38 18.74 -8.39
N TYR A 154 -20.13 19.81 -8.52
CA TYR A 154 -21.01 20.24 -7.44
C TYR A 154 -22.37 20.75 -7.95
N LYS A 155 -23.41 20.57 -7.18
CA LYS A 155 -24.72 21.13 -7.49
C LYS A 155 -24.73 22.62 -7.18
N TYR A 156 -25.18 23.36 -8.17
CA TYR A 156 -25.42 24.76 -8.05
C TYR A 156 -26.93 25.03 -8.04
N ASN A 157 -27.44 25.59 -6.94
CA ASN A 157 -28.77 26.16 -6.77
C ASN A 157 -30.01 25.29 -7.08
N THR A 158 -31.14 25.99 -7.14
CA THR A 158 -32.54 25.51 -7.22
C THR A 158 -32.85 24.72 -8.50
N ASP A 159 -32.07 24.87 -9.56
CA ASP A 159 -32.38 24.31 -10.88
C ASP A 159 -31.72 22.94 -11.13
N ASN A 160 -30.93 22.41 -10.16
CA ASN A 160 -30.22 21.16 -10.24
C ASN A 160 -29.13 21.11 -11.34
N ASP A 161 -28.64 22.22 -11.84
CA ASP A 161 -27.50 22.23 -12.74
C ASP A 161 -26.25 21.69 -12.00
N VAL A 162 -25.34 21.08 -12.75
CA VAL A 162 -24.07 20.56 -12.24
C VAL A 162 -22.94 21.40 -12.80
N ILE A 163 -22.14 21.97 -11.91
CA ILE A 163 -20.92 22.70 -12.30
C ILE A 163 -19.74 21.75 -12.25
N ILE A 164 -18.92 21.80 -13.30
CA ILE A 164 -17.67 21.06 -13.43
C ILE A 164 -16.53 22.05 -13.25
N ARG A 165 -15.59 21.74 -12.34
CA ARG A 165 -14.40 22.55 -12.09
C ARG A 165 -13.15 21.70 -12.00
N SER A 166 -11.99 22.32 -12.22
CA SER A 166 -10.68 21.72 -12.01
C SER A 166 -10.00 22.28 -10.77
N LEU A 167 -9.20 21.46 -10.10
CA LEU A 167 -8.33 21.89 -8.99
C LEU A 167 -7.03 22.50 -9.49
N SER A 168 -6.53 22.02 -10.63
CA SER A 168 -5.27 22.48 -11.22
C SER A 168 -5.48 23.75 -12.05
N ASP A 169 -6.62 23.89 -12.71
CA ASP A 169 -7.00 25.06 -13.50
C ASP A 169 -8.20 25.78 -12.86
N THR A 170 -7.91 26.78 -12.06
CA THR A 170 -8.94 27.56 -11.34
C THR A 170 -9.82 28.42 -12.26
N GLU A 171 -9.42 28.63 -13.52
CA GLU A 171 -10.22 29.33 -14.51
C GLU A 171 -11.19 28.39 -15.22
N PHE A 172 -10.92 27.08 -15.21
CA PHE A 172 -11.80 26.10 -15.83
C PHE A 172 -13.10 25.98 -15.02
N SER A 173 -14.20 26.29 -15.68
CA SER A 173 -15.55 26.10 -15.15
C SER A 173 -16.51 25.87 -16.29
N ASP A 174 -17.23 24.75 -16.26
CA ASP A 174 -18.33 24.48 -17.19
C ASP A 174 -19.58 24.09 -16.44
N THR A 175 -20.73 24.14 -17.10
CA THR A 175 -22.04 23.88 -16.49
C THR A 175 -22.82 22.90 -17.35
N LEU A 176 -23.17 21.75 -16.75
CA LEU A 176 -24.15 20.84 -17.30
C LEU A 176 -25.53 21.27 -16.84
N LEU A 177 -26.37 21.73 -17.78
CA LEU A 177 -27.73 22.10 -17.48
C LEU A 177 -28.58 20.85 -17.17
N ASN A 178 -29.49 20.96 -16.24
CA ASN A 178 -30.39 19.84 -15.89
C ASN A 178 -31.19 19.33 -17.10
N SER A 179 -31.52 20.22 -18.06
CA SER A 179 -32.15 19.85 -19.31
C SER A 179 -31.29 18.92 -20.20
N ASP A 180 -29.97 19.03 -20.11
CA ASP A 180 -29.03 18.31 -20.99
C ASP A 180 -28.74 16.91 -20.48
N TYR A 181 -28.71 16.71 -19.17
CA TYR A 181 -28.36 15.42 -18.58
C TYR A 181 -29.54 14.66 -17.96
N ASN A 182 -30.67 15.32 -17.75
CA ASN A 182 -31.92 14.71 -17.27
C ASN A 182 -31.71 13.79 -16.02
N GLY A 183 -30.95 14.28 -15.05
CA GLY A 183 -30.63 13.59 -13.80
C GLY A 183 -29.44 12.60 -13.86
N ILE A 184 -28.80 12.40 -15.01
CA ILE A 184 -27.64 11.49 -15.16
C ILE A 184 -26.40 12.12 -14.53
N ALA A 185 -26.16 13.42 -14.75
CA ALA A 185 -24.97 14.09 -14.27
C ALA A 185 -24.87 14.15 -12.78
N GLY A 186 -24.34 13.78 -11.94
CA GLY A 186 -24.27 13.64 -10.51
C GLY A 186 -23.92 12.22 -10.08
N ASN A 187 -23.95 11.30 -11.04
CA ASN A 187 -23.57 9.91 -10.88
C ASN A 187 -22.30 9.64 -11.71
N LEU A 188 -21.22 10.35 -11.37
CA LEU A 188 -19.91 10.16 -12.01
C LEU A 188 -19.47 8.71 -11.82
N ILE A 189 -19.19 8.05 -12.93
CA ILE A 189 -18.71 6.68 -12.93
C ILE A 189 -17.21 6.67 -13.17
N HIS A 190 -16.75 7.40 -14.21
CA HIS A 190 -15.37 7.31 -14.65
C HIS A 190 -14.94 8.55 -15.45
N MET A 191 -13.64 8.81 -15.42
CA MET A 191 -12.99 9.75 -16.32
C MET A 191 -11.76 9.07 -16.93
N GLU A 192 -11.69 9.06 -18.24
CA GLU A 192 -10.52 8.55 -18.97
C GLU A 192 -10.43 9.29 -20.31
N ASP A 193 -9.21 9.43 -20.82
CA ASP A 193 -8.94 10.23 -22.00
C ASP A 193 -9.50 11.66 -21.77
N ASP A 194 -10.23 12.21 -22.69
CA ASP A 194 -10.86 13.53 -22.59
C ASP A 194 -12.33 13.47 -22.13
N TYR A 195 -12.81 12.30 -21.68
CA TYR A 195 -14.22 12.09 -21.39
C TYR A 195 -14.48 11.81 -19.91
N ILE A 196 -15.50 12.49 -19.38
CA ILE A 196 -16.14 12.15 -18.11
C ILE A 196 -17.42 11.38 -18.43
N THR A 197 -17.58 10.20 -17.86
CA THR A 197 -18.75 9.35 -18.05
C THR A 197 -19.63 9.34 -16.83
N PHE A 198 -20.91 9.60 -17.04
CA PHE A 198 -21.96 9.54 -16.03
C PHE A 198 -22.96 8.45 -16.42
N SER A 199 -23.65 7.85 -15.44
CA SER A 199 -24.66 6.82 -15.70
C SER A 199 -25.80 6.89 -14.72
N ASP A 200 -27.03 6.62 -15.21
CA ASP A 200 -28.21 6.39 -14.37
C ASP A 200 -28.59 4.90 -14.30
N GLY A 201 -27.73 4.01 -14.81
CA GLY A 201 -27.97 2.57 -14.88
C GLY A 201 -28.58 2.10 -16.21
N VAL A 202 -29.09 2.98 -17.02
CA VAL A 202 -29.69 2.68 -18.34
C VAL A 202 -29.01 3.50 -19.42
N ARG A 203 -28.87 4.79 -19.18
CA ARG A 203 -28.27 5.74 -20.11
C ARG A 203 -26.87 6.11 -19.63
N GLN A 204 -26.02 6.39 -20.59
CA GLN A 204 -24.68 6.94 -20.37
C GLN A 204 -24.66 8.36 -20.95
N LEU A 205 -24.02 9.28 -20.22
CA LEU A 205 -23.66 10.60 -20.72
C LEU A 205 -22.15 10.70 -20.70
N LEU A 206 -21.58 11.04 -21.84
CA LEU A 206 -20.17 11.34 -21.99
C LEU A 206 -20.00 12.83 -22.20
N TYR A 207 -19.25 13.48 -21.35
CA TYR A 207 -18.90 14.88 -21.44
C TYR A 207 -17.43 15.01 -21.81
N ASN A 208 -17.14 15.66 -22.93
CA ASN A 208 -15.77 15.92 -23.35
C ASN A 208 -15.28 17.22 -22.68
N VAL A 209 -14.25 17.09 -21.82
CA VAL A 209 -13.73 18.22 -21.03
C VAL A 209 -13.03 19.30 -21.86
N ASN A 210 -12.53 18.96 -23.07
CA ASN A 210 -11.81 19.88 -23.93
C ASN A 210 -12.75 20.66 -24.87
N THR A 211 -13.84 20.02 -25.29
CA THR A 211 -14.76 20.63 -26.27
C THR A 211 -16.09 21.07 -25.67
N GLY A 212 -16.44 20.62 -24.47
CA GLY A 212 -17.77 20.81 -23.87
C GLY A 212 -18.88 19.99 -24.54
N GLU A 213 -18.54 19.06 -25.44
CA GLU A 213 -19.52 18.24 -26.14
C GLU A 213 -20.16 17.23 -25.21
N ILE A 214 -21.49 17.09 -25.32
CA ILE A 214 -22.28 16.12 -24.56
C ILE A 214 -22.83 15.06 -25.50
N ILE A 215 -22.52 13.80 -25.23
CA ILE A 215 -23.01 12.66 -25.95
C ILE A 215 -23.87 11.82 -25.01
N THR A 216 -25.13 11.60 -25.35
CA THR A 216 -26.01 10.70 -24.59
C THR A 216 -26.25 9.41 -25.38
N THR A 217 -26.03 8.27 -24.76
CA THR A 217 -26.14 6.96 -25.41
C THR A 217 -26.74 5.92 -24.47
N ASN A 218 -27.34 4.89 -25.05
CA ASN A 218 -27.74 3.66 -24.34
C ASN A 218 -26.69 2.55 -24.51
N ASN A 219 -25.63 2.79 -25.30
CA ASN A 219 -24.54 1.85 -25.44
C ASN A 219 -23.72 1.80 -24.16
N LYS A 220 -23.18 0.63 -23.83
CA LYS A 220 -22.29 0.49 -22.69
C LYS A 220 -20.98 1.21 -22.96
N VAL A 221 -20.46 1.90 -21.95
CA VAL A 221 -19.13 2.49 -22.01
C VAL A 221 -18.13 1.50 -21.45
N VAL A 222 -17.01 1.37 -22.12
CA VAL A 222 -15.88 0.53 -21.71
C VAL A 222 -14.60 1.32 -21.78
N ILE A 223 -13.65 0.96 -20.94
CA ILE A 223 -12.32 1.53 -20.89
C ILE A 223 -11.32 0.47 -21.33
N TRP A 224 -10.50 0.81 -22.29
CA TRP A 224 -9.47 -0.07 -22.79
C TRP A 224 -8.25 0.73 -23.23
N LYS A 225 -7.09 0.38 -22.72
CA LYS A 225 -5.83 1.09 -23.00
C LYS A 225 -5.95 2.62 -22.82
N ASN A 226 -6.53 3.04 -21.70
CA ASN A 226 -6.74 4.44 -21.35
C ASN A 226 -7.60 5.22 -22.38
N MET A 227 -8.44 4.53 -23.13
CA MET A 227 -9.43 5.12 -24.02
C MET A 227 -10.85 4.85 -23.53
N THR A 228 -11.67 5.87 -23.56
CA THR A 228 -13.12 5.74 -23.39
C THR A 228 -13.75 5.31 -24.70
N LEU A 229 -14.38 4.14 -24.72
CA LEU A 229 -15.04 3.57 -25.88
C LEU A 229 -16.50 3.25 -25.60
N MET A 230 -17.31 3.17 -26.64
CA MET A 230 -18.69 2.66 -26.57
C MET A 230 -18.74 1.25 -27.16
N LEU A 231 -19.53 0.38 -26.53
CA LEU A 231 -19.81 -0.96 -27.01
C LEU A 231 -21.17 -0.98 -27.72
N ASP A 232 -21.16 -1.17 -29.03
CA ASP A 232 -22.35 -1.33 -29.86
C ASP A 232 -22.44 -2.78 -30.36
N GLY A 233 -23.28 -3.58 -29.71
CA GLY A 233 -23.21 -5.04 -29.85
C GLY A 233 -21.88 -5.58 -29.33
N ASN A 234 -21.06 -6.12 -30.23
CA ASN A 234 -19.69 -6.59 -29.93
C ASN A 234 -18.60 -5.67 -30.52
N GLU A 235 -18.98 -4.58 -31.17
CA GLU A 235 -18.05 -3.66 -31.83
C GLU A 235 -17.66 -2.52 -30.87
N LEU A 236 -16.36 -2.23 -30.80
CA LEU A 236 -15.84 -1.09 -30.05
C LEU A 236 -15.83 0.16 -30.95
N LYS A 237 -16.42 1.24 -30.45
CA LYS A 237 -16.53 2.53 -31.15
C LYS A 237 -16.01 3.67 -30.28
N LEU A 238 -15.44 4.68 -30.93
CA LEU A 238 -15.17 5.96 -30.30
C LEU A 238 -16.49 6.64 -29.87
N PRO A 239 -16.47 7.57 -28.90
CA PRO A 239 -17.65 8.35 -28.53
C PRO A 239 -18.31 9.06 -29.69
N SER A 240 -17.54 9.44 -30.75
CA SER A 240 -18.03 9.99 -32.01
C SER A 240 -18.84 9.00 -32.86
N GLY A 241 -18.94 7.74 -32.45
CA GLY A 241 -19.63 6.67 -33.20
C GLY A 241 -18.77 5.99 -34.27
N LEU A 242 -17.52 6.42 -34.45
CA LEU A 242 -16.60 5.79 -35.41
C LEU A 242 -16.09 4.45 -34.86
N GLY A 243 -16.28 3.37 -35.64
CA GLY A 243 -15.73 2.06 -35.29
C GLY A 243 -14.19 2.08 -35.35
N ILE A 244 -13.56 1.43 -34.39
CA ILE A 244 -12.09 1.26 -34.35
C ILE A 244 -11.65 -0.06 -34.99
N GLY A 245 -12.59 -0.82 -35.59
CA GLY A 245 -12.32 -2.12 -36.23
C GLY A 245 -12.01 -3.25 -35.23
N GLU A 246 -12.33 -3.07 -33.95
CA GLU A 246 -12.09 -4.02 -32.88
C GLU A 246 -13.42 -4.54 -32.34
N THR A 247 -13.45 -5.83 -32.00
CA THR A 247 -14.61 -6.50 -31.39
C THR A 247 -14.18 -7.18 -30.09
N ILE A 248 -15.15 -7.44 -29.22
CA ILE A 248 -14.95 -8.21 -28.00
C ILE A 248 -15.92 -9.39 -27.96
N ASP A 249 -15.47 -10.52 -27.40
CA ASP A 249 -16.25 -11.77 -27.31
C ASP A 249 -16.88 -12.00 -25.91
N ILE A 250 -16.88 -10.97 -25.07
CA ILE A 250 -17.42 -11.06 -23.72
C ILE A 250 -18.81 -10.43 -23.61
N SER A 251 -19.68 -11.04 -22.82
CA SER A 251 -20.94 -10.45 -22.41
C SER A 251 -20.72 -9.55 -21.20
N LEU A 252 -20.91 -8.24 -21.41
CA LEU A 252 -20.95 -7.26 -20.32
C LEU A 252 -22.36 -7.21 -19.74
N ASP A 253 -22.79 -8.22 -19.03
CA ASP A 253 -24.13 -8.30 -18.45
C ASP A 253 -24.48 -7.00 -17.71
N SER A 254 -25.23 -6.75 -16.95
CA SER A 254 -25.70 -5.60 -16.20
C SER A 254 -24.70 -4.44 -15.93
N SER A 255 -23.45 -4.51 -16.38
CA SER A 255 -22.47 -3.44 -16.19
C SER A 255 -22.71 -2.27 -17.14
N ASN A 256 -22.65 -1.06 -16.60
CA ASN A 256 -22.72 0.16 -17.41
C ASN A 256 -21.34 0.59 -17.89
N ILE A 257 -20.32 0.44 -17.04
CA ILE A 257 -18.92 0.62 -17.37
C ILE A 257 -18.15 -0.65 -17.07
N ALA A 258 -17.20 -0.97 -17.93
CA ALA A 258 -16.27 -2.07 -17.74
C ALA A 258 -14.86 -1.62 -18.06
N VAL A 259 -13.89 -2.11 -17.30
CA VAL A 259 -12.47 -2.01 -17.61
C VAL A 259 -12.03 -3.33 -18.22
N LEU A 260 -11.51 -3.27 -19.43
CA LEU A 260 -11.06 -4.43 -20.19
C LEU A 260 -9.56 -4.64 -20.00
N SER A 261 -9.15 -5.90 -19.92
CA SER A 261 -7.75 -6.32 -20.01
C SER A 261 -7.21 -6.13 -21.46
N LEU A 262 -5.89 -6.30 -21.61
CA LEU A 262 -5.25 -6.18 -22.94
C LEU A 262 -5.72 -7.22 -23.94
N ASP A 263 -6.16 -8.40 -23.51
CA ASP A 263 -6.71 -9.45 -24.35
C ASP A 263 -8.21 -9.26 -24.66
N LYS A 264 -8.86 -8.26 -24.04
CA LYS A 264 -10.29 -7.94 -24.15
C LYS A 264 -11.23 -9.08 -23.71
N GLN A 265 -10.72 -10.09 -23.03
CA GLN A 265 -11.49 -11.24 -22.56
C GLN A 265 -11.73 -11.18 -21.06
N HIS A 266 -10.87 -10.49 -20.33
CA HIS A 266 -10.99 -10.27 -18.90
C HIS A 266 -11.46 -8.85 -18.63
N TYR A 267 -12.42 -8.71 -17.72
CA TYR A 267 -12.96 -7.40 -17.37
C TYR A 267 -13.40 -7.31 -15.90
N VAL A 268 -13.38 -6.09 -15.40
CA VAL A 268 -14.05 -5.69 -14.17
C VAL A 268 -15.19 -4.76 -14.52
N GLY A 269 -16.41 -5.17 -14.23
CA GLY A 269 -17.61 -4.42 -14.53
C GLY A 269 -18.30 -3.95 -13.26
N GLN A 270 -18.85 -2.74 -13.29
CA GLN A 270 -19.66 -2.19 -12.22
C GLN A 270 -21.06 -1.87 -12.72
N SER A 271 -22.06 -2.41 -12.07
CA SER A 271 -23.45 -2.05 -12.31
C SER A 271 -23.95 -1.07 -11.25
N TYR A 272 -24.70 -0.08 -11.68
CA TYR A 272 -25.29 0.90 -10.77
C TYR A 272 -26.18 0.27 -9.70
N ASN A 273 -26.92 -0.79 -10.07
CA ASN A 273 -27.90 -1.43 -9.18
C ASN A 273 -27.49 -2.84 -8.70
N SER A 274 -26.58 -3.53 -9.35
CA SER A 274 -26.33 -4.96 -9.12
C SER A 274 -24.92 -5.30 -8.64
N GLY A 275 -24.06 -4.30 -8.42
CA GLY A 275 -22.76 -4.51 -7.78
C GLY A 275 -21.61 -4.74 -8.75
N LEU A 276 -20.58 -5.42 -8.28
CA LEU A 276 -19.33 -5.66 -8.97
C LEU A 276 -19.31 -7.03 -9.63
N TYR A 277 -18.80 -7.08 -10.85
CA TYR A 277 -18.57 -8.31 -11.61
C TYR A 277 -17.11 -8.36 -12.08
N ILE A 278 -16.49 -9.52 -11.94
CA ILE A 278 -15.18 -9.82 -12.54
C ILE A 278 -15.40 -11.03 -13.46
N ASP A 279 -15.10 -10.85 -14.73
CA ASP A 279 -15.29 -11.85 -15.78
C ASP A 279 -16.72 -12.45 -15.79
N GLY A 280 -17.72 -11.58 -15.61
CA GLY A 280 -19.13 -11.99 -15.54
C GLY A 280 -19.56 -12.63 -14.23
N VAL A 281 -18.67 -12.83 -13.28
CA VAL A 281 -18.96 -13.43 -11.98
C VAL A 281 -19.20 -12.33 -10.94
N HIS A 282 -20.39 -12.31 -10.35
CA HIS A 282 -20.73 -11.37 -9.28
C HIS A 282 -19.83 -11.60 -8.06
N GLN A 283 -19.27 -10.52 -7.54
CA GLN A 283 -18.43 -10.55 -6.36
C GLN A 283 -19.24 -10.30 -5.09
N GLU A 284 -18.95 -11.04 -4.03
CA GLU A 284 -19.61 -10.86 -2.72
C GLU A 284 -19.27 -9.52 -2.07
N PHE A 285 -18.10 -8.93 -2.38
CA PHE A 285 -17.76 -7.60 -1.91
C PHE A 285 -18.40 -6.55 -2.82
N ALA A 286 -19.16 -5.65 -2.23
CA ALA A 286 -19.77 -4.56 -2.95
C ALA A 286 -18.74 -3.48 -3.27
N ALA A 287 -18.70 -3.02 -4.52
CA ALA A 287 -18.04 -1.79 -4.87
C ALA A 287 -19.08 -0.75 -5.26
N THR A 288 -18.93 0.47 -4.80
CA THR A 288 -19.78 1.60 -5.17
C THR A 288 -19.13 2.50 -6.20
N LYS A 289 -17.80 2.46 -6.26
CA LYS A 289 -16.98 3.21 -7.20
C LYS A 289 -15.81 2.37 -7.68
N MET A 290 -15.42 2.60 -8.93
CA MET A 290 -14.31 1.97 -9.62
C MET A 290 -13.43 3.05 -10.24
N PHE A 291 -12.12 2.89 -10.10
CA PHE A 291 -11.12 3.76 -10.70
C PHE A 291 -10.05 2.89 -11.38
N TYR A 292 -9.80 3.14 -12.66
CA TYR A 292 -8.76 2.47 -13.42
C TYR A 292 -7.48 3.31 -13.44
N HIS A 293 -6.36 2.68 -13.19
CA HIS A 293 -5.06 3.31 -13.29
C HIS A 293 -4.01 2.24 -13.57
N ASP A 294 -3.29 2.38 -14.68
CA ASP A 294 -2.44 1.34 -15.25
C ASP A 294 -3.21 0.02 -15.40
N ASP A 295 -2.64 -1.12 -15.15
CA ASP A 295 -3.35 -2.40 -15.22
C ASP A 295 -4.09 -2.75 -13.91
N LEU A 296 -4.33 -1.76 -13.05
CA LEU A 296 -4.98 -1.90 -11.76
C LEU A 296 -6.37 -1.27 -11.74
N VAL A 297 -7.30 -1.94 -11.09
CA VAL A 297 -8.63 -1.39 -10.82
C VAL A 297 -8.80 -1.22 -9.32
N TYR A 298 -9.00 0.01 -8.89
CA TYR A 298 -9.24 0.38 -7.51
C TYR A 298 -10.74 0.40 -7.24
N LEU A 299 -11.16 -0.27 -6.19
CA LEU A 299 -12.55 -0.51 -5.86
C LEU A 299 -12.84 -0.04 -4.43
N SER A 300 -13.84 0.79 -4.25
CA SER A 300 -14.26 1.28 -2.94
C SER A 300 -15.72 0.94 -2.66
N ASN A 301 -16.07 0.71 -1.40
CA ASN A 301 -17.43 0.35 -0.98
C ASN A 301 -17.94 1.17 0.21
N GLY A 302 -17.31 2.29 0.51
CA GLY A 302 -17.70 3.15 1.64
C GLY A 302 -17.19 2.66 3.00
N THR A 303 -16.36 1.62 3.04
CA THR A 303 -15.65 1.19 4.24
C THR A 303 -14.22 1.73 4.25
N ASN A 304 -13.47 1.43 5.30
CA ASN A 304 -12.05 1.77 5.36
C ASN A 304 -11.14 0.75 4.64
N TYR A 305 -11.71 -0.01 3.72
CA TYR A 305 -10.96 -0.89 2.83
C TYR A 305 -11.00 -0.38 1.40
N LEU A 306 -9.82 -0.37 0.78
CA LEU A 306 -9.61 -0.17 -0.63
C LEU A 306 -9.20 -1.50 -1.25
N SER A 307 -9.99 -2.02 -2.17
CA SER A 307 -9.67 -3.23 -2.92
C SER A 307 -8.99 -2.83 -4.23
N VAL A 308 -7.88 -3.47 -4.55
CA VAL A 308 -7.17 -3.30 -5.81
C VAL A 308 -7.15 -4.63 -6.54
N TYR A 309 -7.69 -4.65 -7.74
CA TYR A 309 -7.64 -5.80 -8.64
C TYR A 309 -6.57 -5.57 -9.70
N ASP A 310 -5.69 -6.56 -9.85
CA ASP A 310 -4.60 -6.55 -10.82
C ASP A 310 -4.94 -7.53 -11.96
N PHE A 311 -5.06 -7.01 -13.18
CA PHE A 311 -5.34 -7.82 -14.36
C PHE A 311 -4.18 -8.74 -14.76
N GLN A 312 -2.94 -8.37 -14.47
CA GLN A 312 -1.78 -9.18 -14.85
C GLN A 312 -1.70 -10.46 -14.01
N THR A 313 -2.04 -10.37 -12.75
CA THR A 313 -2.00 -11.51 -11.80
C THR A 313 -3.35 -12.14 -11.55
N ALA A 314 -4.44 -11.52 -12.02
CA ALA A 314 -5.83 -11.88 -11.74
C ALA A 314 -6.10 -12.02 -10.23
N THR A 315 -5.52 -11.14 -9.42
CA THR A 315 -5.67 -11.17 -7.96
C THR A 315 -6.22 -9.86 -7.42
N ALA A 316 -6.97 -9.94 -6.34
CA ALA A 316 -7.43 -8.78 -5.58
C ALA A 316 -6.67 -8.66 -4.26
N LYS A 317 -6.24 -7.45 -3.94
CA LYS A 317 -5.61 -7.10 -2.66
C LYS A 317 -6.46 -6.03 -1.97
N ASN A 318 -6.72 -6.22 -0.67
CA ASN A 318 -7.40 -5.23 0.14
C ASN A 318 -6.38 -4.46 0.98
N THR A 319 -6.38 -3.15 0.85
CA THR A 319 -5.56 -2.24 1.65
C THR A 319 -6.45 -1.54 2.68
N LEU A 320 -6.02 -1.56 3.94
CA LEU A 320 -6.68 -0.81 5.00
C LEU A 320 -6.29 0.66 4.88
N MET A 321 -7.30 1.52 4.90
CA MET A 321 -7.14 2.96 4.99
C MET A 321 -7.48 3.41 6.42
N ASP A 322 -6.96 4.57 6.83
CA ASP A 322 -7.26 5.15 8.14
C ASP A 322 -8.70 5.65 8.27
N ARG A 323 -9.40 5.84 7.16
CA ARG A 323 -10.78 6.34 7.08
C ARG A 323 -11.61 5.59 6.05
N SER A 324 -12.94 5.73 6.17
CA SER A 324 -13.84 5.16 5.19
C SER A 324 -13.71 5.82 3.82
N VAL A 325 -13.37 5.03 2.82
CA VAL A 325 -13.18 5.45 1.43
C VAL A 325 -14.45 5.17 0.64
N ILE A 326 -15.03 6.21 0.03
CA ILE A 326 -16.23 6.07 -0.81
C ILE A 326 -15.92 6.09 -2.30
N SER A 327 -14.79 6.68 -2.70
CA SER A 327 -14.32 6.71 -4.09
C SER A 327 -12.82 6.96 -4.14
N ILE A 328 -12.21 6.73 -5.31
CA ILE A 328 -10.89 7.19 -5.65
C ILE A 328 -11.06 8.21 -6.76
N ALA A 329 -10.40 9.34 -6.65
CA ALA A 329 -10.54 10.41 -7.61
C ALA A 329 -9.34 10.55 -8.54
N ASP A 330 -8.14 10.24 -8.06
CA ASP A 330 -6.91 10.33 -8.84
C ASP A 330 -5.76 9.53 -8.23
N ILE A 331 -4.78 9.16 -9.07
CA ILE A 331 -3.47 8.62 -8.66
C ILE A 331 -2.41 9.24 -9.56
N ASP A 332 -1.42 9.88 -8.97
CA ASP A 332 -0.26 10.44 -9.66
C ASP A 332 0.94 9.47 -9.52
N ASP A 333 1.35 8.88 -10.63
CA ASP A 333 2.46 7.91 -10.69
C ASP A 333 3.80 8.48 -10.23
N ASN A 334 4.04 9.77 -10.43
CA ASN A 334 5.31 10.37 -10.08
C ASN A 334 5.47 10.54 -8.58
N THR A 335 4.39 10.81 -7.88
CA THR A 335 4.36 11.08 -6.45
C THR A 335 3.80 9.93 -5.63
N GLY A 336 3.04 9.01 -6.25
CA GLY A 336 2.31 7.95 -5.59
C GLY A 336 1.15 8.45 -4.73
N TYR A 337 0.74 9.70 -4.88
CA TYR A 337 -0.39 10.28 -4.19
C TYR A 337 -1.66 10.23 -5.03
N GLY A 338 -2.79 10.06 -4.39
CA GLY A 338 -4.09 10.09 -5.03
C GLY A 338 -5.13 10.76 -4.16
N TYR A 339 -6.18 11.28 -4.79
CA TYR A 339 -7.32 11.88 -4.10
C TYR A 339 -8.35 10.81 -3.76
N LEU A 340 -8.64 10.66 -2.47
CA LEU A 340 -9.69 9.77 -1.99
C LEU A 340 -10.94 10.56 -1.60
N GLY A 341 -12.09 10.11 -2.07
CA GLY A 341 -13.39 10.53 -1.58
C GLY A 341 -13.69 9.85 -0.25
N LEU A 342 -13.85 10.63 0.80
CA LEU A 342 -14.14 10.17 2.14
C LEU A 342 -15.62 10.37 2.50
N LYS A 343 -16.07 9.67 3.54
CA LYS A 343 -17.41 9.85 4.10
C LYS A 343 -17.68 11.33 4.42
N MET A 344 -18.89 11.80 4.21
CA MET A 344 -19.32 13.21 4.31
C MET A 344 -18.80 14.13 3.18
N LYS A 345 -18.53 13.57 1.99
CA LYS A 345 -18.09 14.31 0.79
C LYS A 345 -16.84 15.15 0.99
N ARG A 346 -15.90 14.62 1.74
CA ARG A 346 -14.55 15.16 1.89
C ARG A 346 -13.60 14.42 0.99
N TYR A 347 -12.60 15.11 0.49
CA TYR A 347 -11.54 14.53 -0.31
C TYR A 347 -10.20 14.71 0.41
N ALA A 348 -9.35 13.71 0.31
CA ALA A 348 -8.04 13.72 0.93
C ALA A 348 -6.98 13.24 -0.04
N LEU A 349 -5.79 13.83 0.03
CA LEU A 349 -4.62 13.36 -0.69
C LEU A 349 -3.93 12.27 0.12
N VAL A 350 -3.69 11.12 -0.51
CA VAL A 350 -3.16 9.93 0.14
C VAL A 350 -1.99 9.37 -0.65
N SER A 351 -0.96 8.87 0.03
CA SER A 351 0.09 8.07 -0.59
C SER A 351 -0.31 6.61 -0.67
N PHE A 352 -0.32 6.05 -1.88
CA PHE A 352 -0.65 4.64 -2.13
C PHE A 352 0.57 3.71 -2.01
N TYR A 353 1.79 4.27 -2.04
CA TYR A 353 3.03 3.49 -2.02
C TYR A 353 3.69 3.38 -0.65
N ASP A 354 3.07 3.98 0.37
CA ASP A 354 3.66 4.05 1.71
C ASP A 354 3.44 2.80 2.57
N ASP A 355 2.75 1.77 2.05
CA ASP A 355 2.51 0.56 2.82
C ASP A 355 3.77 -0.33 2.89
N THR A 356 4.55 -0.13 3.92
CA THR A 356 5.81 -0.84 4.12
C THR A 356 5.58 -2.34 4.26
N GLN A 357 6.27 -3.13 3.45
CA GLN A 357 6.26 -4.58 3.54
C GLN A 357 7.33 -5.10 4.51
N LEU A 358 6.93 -5.95 5.41
CA LEU A 358 7.78 -6.63 6.38
C LEU A 358 7.86 -8.11 6.10
N ASN A 359 9.08 -8.62 5.96
CA ASN A 359 9.37 -10.03 5.80
C ASN A 359 9.76 -10.62 7.15
N PHE A 360 8.87 -11.32 7.81
CA PHE A 360 9.13 -11.98 9.06
C PHE A 360 9.55 -13.45 8.86
N PRO A 361 10.43 -13.98 9.71
CA PRO A 361 10.85 -15.38 9.67
C PRO A 361 9.65 -16.34 9.84
N ASN A 362 8.72 -15.96 10.71
CA ASN A 362 7.51 -16.73 11.03
C ASN A 362 6.39 -15.81 11.52
N ASN A 363 5.22 -16.35 11.76
CA ASN A 363 4.02 -15.60 12.17
C ASN A 363 4.11 -15.03 13.60
N THR A 364 5.01 -15.50 14.46
CA THR A 364 5.05 -15.03 15.85
C THR A 364 5.47 -13.58 15.99
N TYR A 365 6.27 -13.07 15.03
CA TYR A 365 6.62 -11.65 14.93
C TYR A 365 5.38 -10.77 14.70
N PHE A 366 4.56 -11.15 13.74
CA PHE A 366 3.31 -10.44 13.44
C PHE A 366 2.36 -10.44 14.62
N VAL A 367 2.18 -11.62 15.25
CA VAL A 367 1.27 -11.79 16.39
C VAL A 367 1.75 -10.94 17.57
N PHE A 368 3.01 -11.03 17.95
CA PHE A 368 3.55 -10.28 19.07
C PHE A 368 3.52 -8.76 18.82
N MET A 369 3.88 -8.32 17.62
CA MET A 369 3.81 -6.91 17.24
C MET A 369 2.39 -6.35 17.31
N SER A 370 1.40 -7.13 16.84
CA SER A 370 -0.01 -6.73 16.89
C SER A 370 -0.52 -6.59 18.33
N TYR A 371 -0.11 -7.47 19.25
CA TYR A 371 -0.47 -7.36 20.66
C TYR A 371 0.22 -6.19 21.36
N LEU A 372 1.50 -5.94 21.09
CA LEU A 372 2.22 -4.77 21.63
C LEU A 372 1.51 -3.46 21.21
N LEU A 373 1.18 -3.36 19.95
CA LEU A 373 0.52 -2.18 19.40
C LEU A 373 -0.91 -2.03 19.96
N ALA A 374 -1.67 -3.13 20.07
CA ALA A 374 -3.00 -3.11 20.66
C ALA A 374 -2.97 -2.67 22.13
N LEU A 375 -1.98 -3.14 22.90
CA LEU A 375 -1.77 -2.74 24.29
C LEU A 375 -1.48 -1.23 24.38
N ALA A 376 -0.65 -0.70 23.49
CA ALA A 376 -0.36 0.73 23.42
C ALA A 376 -1.63 1.54 23.10
N PHE A 377 -2.44 1.09 22.14
CA PHE A 377 -3.71 1.73 21.78
C PHE A 377 -4.67 1.76 22.97
N LYS A 378 -4.87 0.63 23.64
CA LYS A 378 -5.80 0.52 24.77
C LYS A 378 -5.34 1.32 25.98
N SER A 379 -4.03 1.37 26.21
CA SER A 379 -3.43 2.21 27.26
C SER A 379 -3.69 3.69 27.03
N LYS A 380 -3.60 4.15 25.77
CA LYS A 380 -3.90 5.53 25.41
C LYS A 380 -5.37 5.91 25.63
N GLN A 381 -6.30 4.97 25.45
CA GLN A 381 -7.70 5.19 25.76
C GLN A 381 -8.00 5.27 27.27
N GLY A 382 -7.06 4.93 28.12
CA GLY A 382 -7.30 4.83 29.57
C GLY A 382 -8.22 3.67 29.96
N SER A 383 -8.37 2.66 29.09
CA SER A 383 -9.18 1.47 29.32
C SER A 383 -8.43 0.42 30.13
N ASP A 384 -9.15 -0.55 30.73
CA ASP A 384 -8.51 -1.69 31.40
C ASP A 384 -7.68 -2.51 30.40
N ILE A 385 -6.40 -2.65 30.69
CA ILE A 385 -5.42 -3.34 29.86
C ILE A 385 -5.05 -4.72 30.40
N SER A 386 -5.59 -5.15 31.55
CA SER A 386 -5.13 -6.34 32.29
C SER A 386 -5.16 -7.62 31.46
N GLN A 387 -6.27 -7.86 30.75
CA GLN A 387 -6.41 -9.03 29.89
C GLN A 387 -5.46 -8.99 28.70
N LEU A 388 -5.35 -7.83 28.04
CA LEU A 388 -4.51 -7.65 26.86
C LEU A 388 -3.02 -7.72 27.22
N ALA A 389 -2.63 -7.24 28.41
CA ALA A 389 -1.27 -7.38 28.91
C ALA A 389 -0.87 -8.85 29.11
N GLY A 390 -1.75 -9.68 29.68
CA GLY A 390 -1.51 -11.13 29.81
C GLY A 390 -1.36 -11.83 28.46
N LEU A 391 -2.18 -11.47 27.46
CA LEU A 391 -2.06 -12.00 26.09
C LEU A 391 -0.78 -11.52 25.39
N THR A 392 -0.36 -10.28 25.63
CA THR A 392 0.89 -9.73 25.12
C THR A 392 2.10 -10.49 25.69
N GLU A 393 2.10 -10.79 27.00
CA GLU A 393 3.15 -11.59 27.65
C GLU A 393 3.21 -13.02 27.09
N GLN A 394 2.05 -13.66 26.85
CA GLN A 394 2.02 -14.97 26.20
C GLN A 394 2.59 -14.93 24.78
N ALA A 395 2.23 -13.91 23.99
CA ALA A 395 2.77 -13.71 22.65
C ALA A 395 4.29 -13.46 22.67
N GLU A 396 4.79 -12.71 23.65
CA GLU A 396 6.22 -12.49 23.85
C GLU A 396 6.96 -13.79 24.20
N ASN A 397 6.44 -14.59 25.10
CA ASN A 397 7.03 -15.88 25.44
C ASN A 397 7.08 -16.82 24.24
N THR A 398 5.99 -16.90 23.46
CA THR A 398 5.95 -17.69 22.22
C THR A 398 6.96 -17.17 21.19
N PHE A 399 7.12 -15.85 21.08
CA PHE A 399 8.14 -15.24 20.23
C PHE A 399 9.56 -15.64 20.67
N TYR A 400 9.87 -15.60 21.97
CA TYR A 400 11.18 -16.03 22.48
C TYR A 400 11.45 -17.51 22.28
N ASP A 401 10.44 -18.37 22.44
CA ASP A 401 10.59 -19.81 22.20
C ASP A 401 10.96 -20.11 20.74
N THR A 402 10.40 -19.37 19.79
CA THR A 402 10.77 -19.53 18.36
C THR A 402 12.18 -19.04 18.05
N LEU A 403 12.69 -18.01 18.73
CA LEU A 403 14.06 -17.54 18.55
C LEU A 403 15.09 -18.56 19.04
N THR A 404 14.79 -19.27 20.11
CA THR A 404 15.69 -20.28 20.66
C THR A 404 15.77 -21.55 19.80
N VAL A 405 14.70 -21.88 19.08
CA VAL A 405 14.69 -23.05 18.16
C VAL A 405 15.54 -22.80 16.90
N ASP A 406 15.54 -21.58 16.37
CA ASP A 406 16.34 -21.24 15.20
C ASP A 406 17.85 -21.28 15.45
N ASP A 407 18.32 -21.10 16.69
CA ASP A 407 19.72 -21.19 17.05
C ASP A 407 20.29 -22.63 17.00
N TRP A 408 19.47 -23.65 17.03
CA TRP A 408 19.94 -25.04 16.95
C TRP A 408 20.41 -25.45 15.56
N ASN A 409 20.05 -24.70 14.53
CA ASN A 409 20.49 -24.91 13.15
C ASN A 409 21.71 -24.04 12.75
N SER A 410 22.18 -23.15 13.60
CA SER A 410 23.45 -22.43 13.39
C SER A 410 24.64 -23.33 13.71
N VAL A 411 25.54 -23.42 12.76
CA VAL A 411 26.78 -24.19 12.83
C VAL A 411 27.45 -24.01 14.19
N ARG A 412 27.54 -25.08 14.99
CA ARG A 412 28.38 -25.11 16.21
C ARG A 412 29.81 -24.74 15.84
N ILE A 413 30.23 -23.54 16.20
CA ILE A 413 31.65 -23.22 16.24
C ILE A 413 32.20 -23.99 17.44
N THR A 414 32.81 -25.14 17.16
CA THR A 414 33.59 -25.85 18.17
C THR A 414 34.79 -24.98 18.52
N ASN A 415 34.79 -24.44 19.74
CA ASN A 415 36.01 -23.85 20.32
C ASN A 415 37.09 -24.91 20.31
N VAL A 416 38.10 -24.76 19.46
CA VAL A 416 39.37 -25.46 19.58
C VAL A 416 40.27 -24.53 20.40
N TYR A 417 40.60 -24.96 21.60
CA TYR A 417 41.61 -24.33 22.47
C TYR A 417 42.97 -24.29 21.81
#